data_1044f6b6e5652ca1efa7b8ef2f2a7352
#
_entry.id   1044f6b6e5652ca1efa7b8ef2f2a7352
#
_cell.length_a   1.000
_cell.length_b   1.000
_cell.length_c   1.000
_cell.angle_alpha   90.00
_cell.angle_beta   90.00
_cell.angle_gamma   90.00
#
_symmetry.space_group_name_H-M   'P 1'
#
loop_
_entity.id
_entity.type
_entity.pdbx_description
1 polymer ?
#
loop_
_entity_poly.entity_id
_entity_poly.type
_entity_poly.pdbx_seq_one_letter_code
_entity_poly.pdbx_strand_id
1 'polypeptide(L)'
;MGPEAFVNRELSWLECNRRVLEEAQDPKVPLLERVKFLSIFSSNLDEFFMVRVAELKRRIHSGDQDTGPDGLTPAETMVAVVSRIHELVDEQHRCFLEDIQPLLAAEGIHLLRPKEASEEQQRFLEAYFRRTL
;
A
#
# COMPACT_ATOMS: atom_id res chain seq x y z
N MET A 1 -26.28 -3.70 -21.14
CA MET A 1 -25.32 -3.11 -20.21
C MET A 1 -24.00 -2.82 -20.89
N GLY A 2 -23.42 -1.68 -20.67
CA GLY A 2 -22.13 -1.31 -21.25
C GLY A 2 -20.95 -1.88 -20.47
N PRO A 3 -19.71 -1.74 -21.00
CA PRO A 3 -18.50 -2.22 -20.33
C PRO A 3 -18.32 -1.66 -18.92
N GLU A 4 -18.76 -0.43 -18.64
CA GLU A 4 -18.65 0.20 -17.33
C GLU A 4 -19.50 -0.50 -16.26
N ALA A 5 -20.43 -1.37 -16.66
CA ALA A 5 -21.22 -2.15 -15.71
C ALA A 5 -20.44 -3.37 -15.20
N PHE A 6 -19.32 -3.71 -15.83
CA PHE A 6 -18.49 -4.84 -15.45
C PHE A 6 -17.29 -4.35 -14.63
N VAL A 7 -16.96 -5.08 -13.58
CA VAL A 7 -15.90 -4.71 -12.65
C VAL A 7 -14.55 -5.25 -13.14
N ASN A 8 -13.55 -4.39 -13.23
CA ASN A 8 -12.18 -4.81 -13.49
C ASN A 8 -11.63 -5.48 -12.23
N ARG A 9 -11.11 -6.70 -12.36
CA ARG A 9 -10.65 -7.49 -11.21
C ARG A 9 -9.56 -6.80 -10.43
N GLU A 10 -8.58 -6.23 -11.13
CA GLU A 10 -7.45 -5.56 -10.52
C GLU A 10 -7.88 -4.28 -9.80
N LEU A 11 -8.70 -3.46 -10.43
CA LEU A 11 -9.22 -2.24 -9.82
C LEU A 11 -10.15 -2.55 -8.65
N SER A 12 -10.96 -3.60 -8.78
CA SER A 12 -11.85 -4.05 -7.70
C SER A 12 -11.05 -4.49 -6.48
N TRP A 13 -9.96 -5.22 -6.70
CA TRP A 13 -9.08 -5.65 -5.62
C TRP A 13 -8.47 -4.45 -4.90
N LEU A 14 -8.03 -3.44 -5.65
CA LEU A 14 -7.48 -2.22 -5.06
C LEU A 14 -8.52 -1.49 -4.21
N GLU A 15 -9.78 -1.48 -4.62
CA GLU A 15 -10.85 -0.87 -3.83
C GLU A 15 -11.12 -1.67 -2.54
N CYS A 16 -10.98 -2.99 -2.58
CA CYS A 16 -11.07 -3.81 -1.37
C CYS A 16 -9.94 -3.45 -0.39
N ASN A 17 -8.72 -3.29 -0.90
CA ASN A 17 -7.59 -2.90 -0.05
C ASN A 17 -7.73 -1.46 0.45
N ARG A 18 -8.40 -0.60 -0.29
CA ARG A 18 -8.71 0.75 0.15
C ARG A 18 -9.55 0.74 1.43
N ARG A 19 -10.44 -0.25 1.58
CA ARG A 19 -11.24 -0.37 2.80
C ARG A 19 -10.37 -0.66 4.02
N VAL A 20 -9.28 -1.39 3.83
CA VAL A 20 -8.30 -1.62 4.90
C VAL A 20 -7.66 -0.28 5.29
N LEU A 21 -7.31 0.54 4.30
CA LEU A 21 -6.76 1.87 4.54
C LEU A 21 -7.77 2.76 5.28
N GLU A 22 -9.05 2.68 4.96
CA GLU A 22 -10.11 3.44 5.63
C GLU A 22 -10.14 3.14 7.14
N GLU A 23 -9.91 1.89 7.53
CA GLU A 23 -9.85 1.54 8.95
C GLU A 23 -8.68 2.25 9.64
N ALA A 24 -7.55 2.38 8.94
CA ALA A 24 -6.41 3.12 9.46
C ALA A 24 -6.68 4.62 9.56
N GLN A 25 -7.58 5.13 8.72
CA GLN A 25 -7.94 6.55 8.69
C GLN A 25 -9.05 6.91 9.68
N ASP A 26 -9.72 5.93 10.26
CA ASP A 26 -10.85 6.13 11.15
C ASP A 26 -10.37 6.44 12.58
N PRO A 27 -10.63 7.66 13.10
CA PRO A 27 -10.19 8.03 14.45
C PRO A 27 -10.90 7.24 15.56
N LYS A 28 -11.97 6.53 15.27
CA LYS A 28 -12.67 5.68 16.23
C LYS A 28 -11.95 4.36 16.48
N VAL A 29 -11.07 3.95 15.57
CA VAL A 29 -10.28 2.74 15.70
C VAL A 29 -9.12 3.01 16.66
N PRO A 30 -8.81 2.10 17.61
CA PRO A 30 -7.67 2.29 18.52
C PRO A 30 -6.36 2.53 17.75
N LEU A 31 -5.52 3.42 18.27
CA LEU A 31 -4.33 3.90 17.56
C LEU A 31 -3.42 2.77 17.07
N LEU A 32 -3.09 1.80 17.92
CA LEU A 32 -2.21 0.71 17.53
C LEU A 32 -2.85 -0.22 16.50
N GLU A 33 -4.17 -0.34 16.51
CA GLU A 33 -4.90 -1.07 15.48
C GLU A 33 -4.84 -0.31 14.15
N ARG A 34 -4.88 1.02 14.18
CA ARG A 34 -4.73 1.84 12.98
C ARG A 34 -3.35 1.62 12.34
N VAL A 35 -2.30 1.55 13.15
CA VAL A 35 -0.95 1.22 12.67
C VAL A 35 -0.93 -0.16 12.02
N LYS A 36 -1.59 -1.12 12.64
CA LYS A 36 -1.70 -2.49 12.13
C LYS A 36 -2.39 -2.51 10.76
N PHE A 37 -3.48 -1.75 10.61
CA PHE A 37 -4.19 -1.66 9.33
C PHE A 37 -3.31 -1.04 8.23
N LEU A 38 -2.46 -0.05 8.56
CA LEU A 38 -1.50 0.47 7.59
C LEU A 38 -0.52 -0.59 7.12
N SER A 39 -0.04 -1.42 8.04
CA SER A 39 0.88 -2.53 7.71
C SER A 39 0.19 -3.57 6.85
N ILE A 40 -1.05 -3.91 7.16
CA ILE A 40 -1.84 -4.86 6.37
C ILE A 40 -2.06 -4.31 4.96
N PHE A 41 -2.39 -3.02 4.84
CA PHE A 41 -2.55 -2.37 3.54
C PHE A 41 -1.28 -2.49 2.69
N SER A 42 -0.12 -2.19 3.27
CA SER A 42 1.16 -2.29 2.57
C SER A 42 1.48 -3.72 2.16
N SER A 43 1.28 -4.68 3.06
CA SER A 43 1.53 -6.10 2.80
C SER A 43 0.66 -6.62 1.67
N ASN A 44 -0.62 -6.25 1.68
CA ASN A 44 -1.56 -6.63 0.63
C ASN A 44 -1.14 -6.04 -0.72
N LEU A 45 -0.67 -4.80 -0.71
CA LEU A 45 -0.24 -4.12 -1.92
C LEU A 45 1.01 -4.77 -2.52
N ASP A 46 1.97 -5.17 -1.67
CA ASP A 46 3.17 -5.88 -2.10
C ASP A 46 2.80 -7.21 -2.79
N GLU A 47 1.89 -7.95 -2.20
CA GLU A 47 1.41 -9.21 -2.77
C GLU A 47 0.71 -8.97 -4.11
N PHE A 48 -0.07 -7.91 -4.21
CA PHE A 48 -0.73 -7.53 -5.47
C PHE A 48 0.29 -7.27 -6.57
N PHE A 49 1.38 -6.55 -6.24
CA PHE A 49 2.46 -6.32 -7.20
C PHE A 49 3.12 -7.60 -7.66
N MET A 50 3.40 -8.51 -6.73
CA MET A 50 4.09 -9.76 -7.06
C MET A 50 3.25 -10.69 -7.94
N VAL A 51 1.93 -10.63 -7.81
CA VAL A 51 1.02 -11.56 -8.50
C VAL A 51 0.32 -10.89 -9.68
N ARG A 52 -0.46 -9.85 -9.40
CA ARG A 52 -1.35 -9.26 -10.43
C ARG A 52 -0.63 -8.34 -11.40
N VAL A 53 0.24 -7.47 -10.89
CA VAL A 53 0.98 -6.54 -11.75
C VAL A 53 1.97 -7.32 -12.61
N ALA A 54 2.61 -8.35 -12.05
CA ALA A 54 3.50 -9.22 -12.80
C ALA A 54 2.75 -9.93 -13.93
N GLU A 55 1.53 -10.39 -13.69
CA GLU A 55 0.68 -11.03 -14.71
C GLU A 55 0.33 -10.06 -15.82
N LEU A 56 -0.05 -8.83 -15.47
CA LEU A 56 -0.34 -7.79 -16.46
C LEU A 56 0.89 -7.47 -17.32
N LYS A 57 2.06 -7.37 -16.71
CA LYS A 57 3.32 -7.13 -17.43
C LYS A 57 3.60 -8.25 -18.41
N ARG A 58 3.39 -9.49 -18.01
CA ARG A 58 3.60 -10.66 -18.87
C ARG A 58 2.67 -10.62 -20.07
N ARG A 59 1.40 -10.30 -19.87
CA ARG A 59 0.40 -10.20 -20.95
C ARG A 59 0.74 -9.08 -21.92
N ILE A 60 1.19 -7.94 -21.41
CA ILE A 60 1.61 -6.82 -22.25
C ILE A 60 2.82 -7.23 -23.09
N HIS A 61 3.80 -7.90 -22.46
CA HIS A 61 5.04 -8.34 -23.12
C HIS A 61 4.74 -9.34 -24.24
N SER A 62 3.75 -10.20 -24.08
CA SER A 62 3.35 -11.17 -25.09
C SER A 62 2.50 -10.57 -26.23
N GLY A 63 2.18 -9.28 -26.15
CA GLY A 63 1.37 -8.59 -27.15
C GLY A 63 -0.11 -8.84 -27.03
N ASP A 64 -0.57 -9.31 -25.86
CA ASP A 64 -1.99 -9.55 -25.61
C ASP A 64 -2.78 -8.24 -25.69
N GLN A 65 -3.73 -8.19 -26.61
CA GLN A 65 -4.60 -7.03 -26.82
C GLN A 65 -6.05 -7.34 -26.47
N ASP A 66 -6.32 -8.51 -25.93
CA ASP A 66 -7.69 -8.92 -25.58
C ASP A 66 -8.23 -8.04 -24.46
N THR A 67 -9.46 -7.58 -24.65
CA THR A 67 -10.13 -6.78 -23.63
C THR A 67 -10.83 -7.69 -22.64
N GLY A 68 -10.83 -7.25 -21.37
CA GLY A 68 -11.62 -7.91 -20.34
C GLY A 68 -13.09 -7.52 -20.44
N PRO A 69 -13.93 -7.98 -19.48
CA PRO A 69 -15.36 -7.64 -19.45
C PRO A 69 -15.63 -6.14 -19.39
N ASP A 70 -14.69 -5.36 -18.87
CA ASP A 70 -14.79 -3.90 -18.76
C ASP A 70 -14.36 -3.17 -20.04
N GLY A 71 -13.92 -3.90 -21.06
CA GLY A 71 -13.50 -3.33 -22.34
C GLY A 71 -12.06 -2.80 -22.37
N LEU A 72 -11.27 -3.04 -21.32
CA LEU A 72 -9.88 -2.56 -21.24
C LEU A 72 -8.90 -3.66 -21.69
N THR A 73 -7.88 -3.24 -22.45
CA THR A 73 -6.74 -4.10 -22.77
C THR A 73 -5.84 -4.23 -21.55
N PRO A 74 -4.91 -5.22 -21.51
CA PRO A 74 -3.94 -5.30 -20.42
C PRO A 74 -3.13 -4.02 -20.22
N ALA A 75 -2.72 -3.35 -21.30
CA ALA A 75 -1.98 -2.10 -21.21
C ALA A 75 -2.82 -0.99 -20.60
N GLU A 76 -4.08 -0.88 -20.99
CA GLU A 76 -5.00 0.11 -20.42
C GLU A 76 -5.28 -0.17 -18.95
N THR A 77 -5.45 -1.44 -18.60
CA THR A 77 -5.61 -1.85 -17.20
C THR A 77 -4.38 -1.48 -16.37
N MET A 78 -3.18 -1.69 -16.92
CA MET A 78 -1.94 -1.35 -16.22
C MET A 78 -1.88 0.15 -15.89
N VAL A 79 -2.23 1.01 -16.84
CA VAL A 79 -2.24 2.47 -16.63
C VAL A 79 -3.21 2.83 -15.51
N ALA A 80 -4.42 2.27 -15.53
CA ALA A 80 -5.42 2.55 -14.51
C ALA A 80 -4.98 2.05 -13.13
N VAL A 81 -4.39 0.86 -13.08
CA VAL A 81 -3.90 0.24 -11.84
C VAL A 81 -2.78 1.08 -11.23
N VAL A 82 -1.78 1.45 -12.03
CA VAL A 82 -0.65 2.26 -11.54
C VAL A 82 -1.13 3.60 -11.00
N SER A 83 -2.02 4.27 -11.72
CA SER A 83 -2.60 5.54 -11.29
C SER A 83 -3.32 5.40 -9.95
N ARG A 84 -4.13 4.35 -9.81
CA ARG A 84 -4.87 4.12 -8.57
C ARG A 84 -3.97 3.78 -7.40
N ILE A 85 -2.92 3.00 -7.62
CA ILE A 85 -1.93 2.66 -6.60
C ILE A 85 -1.25 3.93 -6.09
N HIS A 86 -0.84 4.83 -6.98
CA HIS A 86 -0.22 6.10 -6.59
C HIS A 86 -1.15 6.92 -5.68
N GLU A 87 -2.42 7.01 -6.02
CA GLU A 87 -3.40 7.71 -5.19
C GLU A 87 -3.51 7.09 -3.80
N LEU A 88 -3.59 5.76 -3.73
CA LEU A 88 -3.74 5.05 -2.46
C LEU A 88 -2.48 5.15 -1.59
N VAL A 89 -1.30 5.07 -2.19
CA VAL A 89 -0.04 5.22 -1.46
C VAL A 89 0.10 6.64 -0.92
N ASP A 90 -0.31 7.64 -1.68
CA ASP A 90 -0.32 9.03 -1.21
C ASP A 90 -1.27 9.20 -0.02
N GLU A 91 -2.44 8.59 -0.07
CA GLU A 91 -3.38 8.60 1.06
C GLU A 91 -2.79 7.92 2.29
N GLN A 92 -2.11 6.80 2.09
CA GLN A 92 -1.45 6.07 3.17
C GLN A 92 -0.38 6.93 3.84
N HIS A 93 0.47 7.57 3.04
CA HIS A 93 1.54 8.42 3.56
C HIS A 93 0.97 9.61 4.33
N ARG A 94 -0.07 10.25 3.81
CA ARG A 94 -0.70 11.38 4.52
C ARG A 94 -1.33 10.93 5.83
N CYS A 95 -2.00 9.79 5.83
CA CYS A 95 -2.57 9.23 7.05
C CYS A 95 -1.50 8.99 8.10
N PHE A 96 -0.39 8.39 7.71
CA PHE A 96 0.71 8.11 8.63
C PHE A 96 1.37 9.38 9.14
N LEU A 97 1.80 10.27 8.23
CA LEU A 97 2.59 11.44 8.59
C LEU A 97 1.77 12.52 9.29
N GLU A 98 0.53 12.75 8.86
CA GLU A 98 -0.27 13.86 9.34
C GLU A 98 -1.19 13.49 10.50
N ASP A 99 -1.53 12.23 10.65
CA ASP A 99 -2.50 11.78 11.65
C ASP A 99 -1.89 10.80 12.66
N ILE A 100 -1.41 9.64 12.20
CA ILE A 100 -0.98 8.58 13.10
C ILE A 100 0.34 8.90 13.79
N GLN A 101 1.35 9.37 13.08
CA GLN A 101 2.65 9.68 13.66
C GLN A 101 2.57 10.72 14.77
N PRO A 102 1.83 11.84 14.61
CA PRO A 102 1.66 12.80 15.71
C PRO A 102 0.95 12.20 16.91
N LEU A 103 -0.05 11.33 16.71
CA LEU A 103 -0.74 10.66 17.82
C LEU A 103 0.17 9.69 18.55
N LEU A 104 1.01 8.96 17.82
CA LEU A 104 2.03 8.09 18.44
C LEU A 104 3.01 8.89 19.26
N ALA A 105 3.47 10.02 18.74
CA ALA A 105 4.39 10.91 19.45
C ALA A 105 3.77 11.42 20.76
N ALA A 106 2.48 11.74 20.75
CA ALA A 106 1.75 12.18 21.95
C ALA A 106 1.70 11.07 23.00
N GLU A 107 1.78 9.81 22.60
CA GLU A 107 1.83 8.65 23.51
C GLU A 107 3.28 8.24 23.84
N GLY A 108 4.26 9.04 23.42
CA GLY A 108 5.68 8.77 23.70
C GLY A 108 6.34 7.81 22.73
N ILE A 109 5.67 7.48 21.62
CA ILE A 109 6.20 6.56 20.61
C ILE A 109 6.73 7.39 19.43
N HIS A 110 8.04 7.29 19.19
CA HIS A 110 8.69 8.05 18.12
C HIS A 110 9.31 7.11 17.10
N LEU A 111 8.92 7.28 15.84
CA LEU A 111 9.50 6.54 14.71
C LEU A 111 10.56 7.42 14.08
N LEU A 112 11.82 7.01 14.20
CA LEU A 112 12.97 7.77 13.75
C LEU A 112 13.61 7.08 12.54
N ARG A 113 14.08 7.89 11.59
CA ARG A 113 14.99 7.38 10.57
C ARG A 113 16.34 7.09 11.25
N PRO A 114 17.10 6.09 10.78
CA PRO A 114 18.38 5.79 11.42
C PRO A 114 19.30 7.02 11.58
N LYS A 115 19.28 7.93 10.61
CA LYS A 115 20.10 9.17 10.67
C LYS A 115 19.62 10.17 11.71
N GLU A 116 18.38 10.05 12.18
CA GLU A 116 17.80 10.92 13.19
C GLU A 116 17.98 10.34 14.60
N ALA A 117 18.42 9.08 14.68
CA ALA A 117 18.63 8.39 15.94
C ALA A 117 19.87 8.95 16.66
N SER A 118 19.85 8.93 17.99
CA SER A 118 21.03 9.28 18.80
C SER A 118 22.13 8.25 18.56
N GLU A 119 23.36 8.58 18.98
CA GLU A 119 24.48 7.65 18.88
C GLU A 119 24.20 6.33 19.60
N GLU A 120 23.57 6.39 20.75
CA GLU A 120 23.21 5.21 21.54
C GLU A 120 22.19 4.35 20.79
N GLN A 121 21.17 4.98 20.19
CA GLN A 121 20.15 4.30 19.40
C GLN A 121 20.74 3.66 18.15
N GLN A 122 21.66 4.35 17.48
CA GLN A 122 22.34 3.81 16.30
C GLN A 122 23.20 2.60 16.66
N ARG A 123 23.89 2.65 17.78
CA ARG A 123 24.68 1.50 18.28
C ARG A 123 23.80 0.30 18.59
N PHE A 124 22.63 0.55 19.19
CA PHE A 124 21.65 -0.51 19.44
C PHE A 124 21.19 -1.17 18.15
N LEU A 125 20.86 -0.38 17.14
CA LEU A 125 20.41 -0.88 15.84
C LEU A 125 21.48 -1.73 15.15
N GLU A 126 22.73 -1.26 15.17
CA GLU A 126 23.84 -2.03 14.60
C GLU A 126 24.03 -3.36 15.30
N ALA A 127 23.99 -3.36 16.63
CA ALA A 127 24.13 -4.59 17.41
C ALA A 127 22.98 -5.57 17.13
N TYR A 128 21.76 -5.06 16.99
CA TYR A 128 20.59 -5.86 16.66
C TYR A 128 20.75 -6.53 15.29
N PHE A 129 21.14 -5.76 14.27
CA PHE A 129 21.33 -6.31 12.92
C PHE A 129 22.44 -7.35 12.87
N ARG A 130 23.53 -7.14 13.59
CA ARG A 130 24.62 -8.14 13.65
C ARG A 130 24.18 -9.44 14.30
N ARG A 131 23.27 -9.38 15.28
CA ARG A 131 22.78 -10.60 15.95
C ARG A 131 21.74 -11.36 15.13
N THR A 132 20.93 -10.65 14.34
CA THR A 132 19.80 -11.25 13.62
C THR A 132 20.14 -11.64 12.19
N LEU A 133 21.20 -11.11 11.64
CA LEU A 133 21.71 -11.46 10.32
C LEU A 133 22.97 -12.29 10.44
#